data_d26a2374cf4120cccf2dd832d31e92ec
#
_entry.id   d26a2374cf4120cccf2dd832d31e92ec
#
_cell.length_a   1.000
_cell.length_b   1.000
_cell.length_c   1.000
_cell.angle_alpha   90.00
_cell.angle_beta   90.00
_cell.angle_gamma   90.00
#
_symmetry.space_group_name_H-M   'P 1'
#
loop_
_entity.id
_entity.type
_entity.pdbx_description
1 polymer ?
#
loop_
_entity_poly.entity_id
_entity_poly.type
_entity_poly.pdbx_seq_one_letter_code
_entity_poly.pdbx_strand_id
1 'polypeptide(L)'
;MRGTFTHNNLDFAEDVLHLADLGFEQISVEPVVTDPKEPYALQPEDIPQLLEEYDRLAAELIKRHKEGRGVNFFHFMIDLSGGPCVAKRLSGCGSGTEYLAVTPWGDFYPCHQFVGQEAFLMGNVDEGIVRKDIVDEFKC
;
A
#
# COMPACT_ATOMS: atom_id res chain seq x y z
N MET A 1 8.85 -6.91 -7.60
CA MET A 1 7.51 -7.51 -7.79
C MET A 1 6.54 -6.92 -6.78
N ARG A 2 5.27 -6.74 -7.13
CA ARG A 2 4.23 -6.23 -6.21
C ARG A 2 3.03 -7.18 -6.19
N GLY A 3 2.44 -7.34 -5.02
CA GLY A 3 1.23 -8.12 -4.79
C GLY A 3 0.32 -7.46 -3.75
N THR A 4 -0.84 -8.03 -3.54
CA THR A 4 -1.81 -7.58 -2.53
C THR A 4 -2.40 -8.80 -1.85
N PHE A 5 -2.42 -8.83 -0.52
CA PHE A 5 -3.12 -9.85 0.24
C PHE A 5 -4.46 -9.34 0.78
N THR A 6 -5.38 -10.25 0.99
CA THR A 6 -6.77 -9.99 1.37
C THR A 6 -7.18 -10.94 2.50
N HIS A 7 -8.39 -10.80 3.01
CA HIS A 7 -8.99 -11.81 3.91
C HIS A 7 -8.92 -13.24 3.38
N ASN A 8 -8.94 -13.41 2.06
CA ASN A 8 -8.97 -14.75 1.43
C ASN A 8 -7.59 -15.41 1.27
N ASN A 9 -6.48 -14.68 1.50
CA ASN A 9 -5.11 -15.17 1.37
C ASN A 9 -4.22 -14.49 2.42
N LEU A 10 -4.40 -14.88 3.67
CA LEU A 10 -3.65 -14.32 4.80
C LEU A 10 -2.22 -14.87 4.90
N ASP A 11 -1.91 -15.94 4.19
CA ASP A 11 -0.62 -16.64 4.12
C ASP A 11 0.41 -15.94 3.21
N PHE A 12 0.34 -14.63 3.12
CA PHE A 12 1.14 -13.80 2.22
C PHE A 12 2.66 -14.01 2.36
N ALA A 13 3.14 -14.52 3.50
CA ALA A 13 4.54 -14.83 3.67
C ALA A 13 5.01 -15.92 2.69
N GLU A 14 4.15 -16.89 2.34
CA GLU A 14 4.46 -17.90 1.34
C GLU A 14 4.62 -17.29 -0.05
N ASP A 15 3.74 -16.34 -0.41
CA ASP A 15 3.83 -15.62 -1.68
C ASP A 15 5.14 -14.83 -1.78
N VAL A 16 5.52 -14.12 -0.71
CA VAL A 16 6.78 -13.35 -0.66
C VAL A 16 8.00 -14.28 -0.82
N LEU A 17 8.00 -15.41 -0.11
CA LEU A 17 9.10 -16.37 -0.17
C LEU A 17 9.17 -17.07 -1.54
N HIS A 18 8.02 -17.38 -2.14
CA HIS A 18 7.96 -17.91 -3.49
C HIS A 18 8.51 -16.91 -4.53
N LEU A 19 8.14 -15.64 -4.43
CA LEU A 19 8.68 -14.60 -5.31
C LEU A 19 10.20 -14.45 -5.14
N ALA A 20 10.69 -14.54 -3.89
CA ALA A 20 12.13 -14.53 -3.61
C ALA A 20 12.85 -15.73 -4.25
N ASP A 21 12.25 -16.93 -4.21
CA ASP A 21 12.80 -18.15 -4.82
C ASP A 21 12.80 -18.09 -6.36
N LEU A 22 11.89 -17.30 -6.95
CA LEU A 22 11.90 -16.97 -8.39
C LEU A 22 12.98 -15.94 -8.78
N GLY A 23 13.75 -15.41 -7.81
CA GLY A 23 14.86 -14.48 -8.05
C GLY A 23 14.46 -13.00 -8.02
N PHE A 24 13.29 -12.62 -7.52
CA PHE A 24 12.94 -11.23 -7.33
C PHE A 24 13.60 -10.68 -6.06
N GLU A 25 14.41 -9.65 -6.20
CA GLU A 25 15.17 -9.03 -5.10
C GLU A 25 14.40 -7.91 -4.39
N GLN A 26 13.41 -7.31 -5.07
CA GLN A 26 12.59 -6.21 -4.55
C GLN A 26 11.13 -6.64 -4.55
N ILE A 27 10.57 -6.85 -3.37
CA ILE A 27 9.22 -7.42 -3.19
C ILE A 27 8.39 -6.50 -2.29
N SER A 28 7.17 -6.21 -2.73
CA SER A 28 6.17 -5.45 -1.97
C SER A 28 4.85 -6.20 -2.06
N VAL A 29 4.33 -6.68 -0.94
CA VAL A 29 3.00 -7.31 -0.85
C VAL A 29 2.22 -6.56 0.22
N GLU A 30 1.22 -5.81 -0.23
CA GLU A 30 0.48 -4.84 0.59
C GLU A 30 -0.86 -5.42 1.05
N PRO A 31 -1.38 -5.01 2.21
CA PRO A 31 -2.75 -5.31 2.58
C PRO A 31 -3.73 -4.62 1.63
N VAL A 32 -4.84 -5.29 1.31
CA VAL A 32 -5.92 -4.65 0.56
C VAL A 32 -6.52 -3.49 1.37
N VAL A 33 -6.73 -2.36 0.69
CA VAL A 33 -7.46 -1.21 1.24
C VAL A 33 -8.76 -1.09 0.46
N THR A 34 -9.90 -1.34 1.12
CA THR A 34 -11.21 -1.37 0.50
C THR A 34 -12.31 -1.09 1.54
N ASP A 35 -13.57 -0.96 1.12
CA ASP A 35 -14.71 -0.86 2.05
C ASP A 35 -14.73 -2.13 2.94
N PRO A 36 -14.84 -1.99 4.27
CA PRO A 36 -14.89 -3.13 5.19
C PRO A 36 -16.04 -4.12 4.92
N LYS A 37 -17.02 -3.73 4.13
CA LYS A 37 -18.16 -4.59 3.74
C LYS A 37 -17.82 -5.54 2.58
N GLU A 38 -16.72 -5.31 1.89
CA GLU A 38 -16.32 -6.19 0.80
C GLU A 38 -15.89 -7.56 1.35
N PRO A 39 -16.27 -8.66 0.66
CA PRO A 39 -16.01 -10.02 1.16
C PRO A 39 -14.53 -10.39 1.24
N TYR A 40 -13.67 -9.61 0.61
CA TYR A 40 -12.21 -9.78 0.62
C TYR A 40 -11.51 -8.77 1.53
N ALA A 41 -12.26 -7.85 2.18
CA ALA A 41 -11.70 -6.88 3.11
C ALA A 41 -11.09 -7.58 4.32
N LEU A 42 -9.93 -7.09 4.77
CA LEU A 42 -9.34 -7.54 6.02
C LEU A 42 -10.25 -7.17 7.20
N GLN A 43 -10.39 -8.10 8.13
CA GLN A 43 -11.24 -7.97 9.30
C GLN A 43 -10.39 -7.95 10.58
N PRO A 44 -10.89 -7.42 11.70
CA PRO A 44 -10.17 -7.45 12.98
C PRO A 44 -9.75 -8.86 13.42
N GLU A 45 -10.51 -9.88 13.04
CA GLU A 45 -10.26 -11.30 13.33
C GLU A 45 -9.02 -11.85 12.61
N ASP A 46 -8.61 -11.22 11.51
CA ASP A 46 -7.43 -11.64 10.73
C ASP A 46 -6.12 -11.18 11.37
N ILE A 47 -6.18 -10.15 12.24
CA ILE A 47 -4.98 -9.52 12.81
C ILE A 47 -4.05 -10.51 13.51
N PRO A 48 -4.52 -11.44 14.36
CA PRO A 48 -3.63 -12.40 15.01
C PRO A 48 -2.84 -13.24 14.00
N GLN A 49 -3.49 -13.76 12.97
CA GLN A 49 -2.84 -14.55 11.92
C GLN A 49 -1.86 -13.70 11.11
N LEU A 50 -2.22 -12.45 10.78
CA LEU A 50 -1.32 -11.54 10.06
C LEU A 50 -0.04 -11.25 10.86
N LEU A 51 -0.13 -11.07 12.17
CA LEU A 51 1.04 -10.86 13.02
C LEU A 51 1.96 -12.10 13.01
N GLU A 52 1.40 -13.30 13.10
CA GLU A 52 2.16 -14.55 13.00
C GLU A 52 2.85 -14.68 11.63
N GLU A 53 2.17 -14.29 10.53
CA GLU A 53 2.75 -14.32 9.19
C GLU A 53 3.90 -13.32 9.04
N TYR A 54 3.79 -12.10 9.61
CA TYR A 54 4.89 -11.15 9.64
C TYR A 54 6.09 -11.66 10.43
N ASP A 55 5.85 -12.27 11.59
CA ASP A 55 6.92 -12.85 12.42
C ASP A 55 7.62 -14.01 11.70
N ARG A 56 6.85 -14.90 11.07
CA ARG A 56 7.35 -16.01 10.25
C ARG A 56 8.21 -15.50 9.09
N LEU A 57 7.69 -14.50 8.35
CA LEU A 57 8.40 -13.90 7.23
C LEU A 57 9.71 -13.24 7.68
N ALA A 58 9.67 -12.47 8.78
CA ALA A 58 10.86 -11.82 9.32
C ALA A 58 11.95 -12.84 9.68
N ALA A 59 11.58 -13.92 10.37
CA ALA A 59 12.52 -14.98 10.75
C ALA A 59 13.17 -15.64 9.52
N GLU A 60 12.39 -15.95 8.49
CA GLU A 60 12.91 -16.58 7.28
C GLU A 60 13.78 -15.61 6.44
N LEU A 61 13.40 -14.34 6.33
CA LEU A 61 14.21 -13.34 5.62
C LEU A 61 15.55 -13.08 6.34
N ILE A 62 15.58 -13.07 7.67
CA ILE A 62 16.83 -12.97 8.46
C ILE A 62 17.73 -14.16 8.16
N LYS A 63 17.18 -15.37 8.12
CA LYS A 63 17.93 -16.61 7.79
C LYS A 63 18.49 -16.52 6.37
N ARG A 64 17.65 -16.19 5.37
CA ARG A 64 18.06 -16.02 3.98
C ARG A 64 19.16 -14.95 3.82
N HIS A 65 19.05 -13.85 4.57
CA HIS A 65 20.07 -12.81 4.56
C HIS A 65 21.44 -13.33 5.06
N LYS A 66 21.46 -14.09 6.15
CA LYS A 66 22.70 -14.72 6.66
C LYS A 66 23.30 -15.72 5.69
N GLU A 67 22.50 -16.35 4.85
CA GLU A 67 22.92 -17.28 3.79
C GLU A 67 23.34 -16.59 2.48
N GLY A 68 23.32 -15.27 2.42
CA GLY A 68 23.62 -14.50 1.22
C GLY A 68 22.52 -14.51 0.15
N ARG A 69 21.30 -14.91 0.52
CA ARG A 69 20.11 -14.97 -0.34
C ARG A 69 19.04 -13.96 0.09
N GLY A 70 19.48 -12.84 0.69
CA GLY A 70 18.57 -11.81 1.18
C GLY A 70 17.83 -11.12 0.04
N VAL A 71 16.56 -10.74 0.31
CA VAL A 71 15.73 -9.91 -0.55
C VAL A 71 15.22 -8.71 0.25
N ASN A 72 14.90 -7.63 -0.45
CA ASN A 72 14.28 -6.44 0.15
C ASN A 72 12.76 -6.60 0.14
N PHE A 73 12.18 -6.80 1.30
CA PHE A 73 10.75 -6.73 1.50
C PHE A 73 10.37 -5.33 1.99
N PHE A 74 9.50 -4.65 1.25
CA PHE A 74 9.25 -3.21 1.42
C PHE A 74 8.83 -2.84 2.85
N HIS A 75 7.99 -3.64 3.51
CA HIS A 75 7.53 -3.35 4.87
C HIS A 75 8.64 -3.42 5.93
N PHE A 76 9.74 -4.10 5.64
CA PHE A 76 10.89 -4.21 6.55
C PHE A 76 12.01 -3.22 6.23
N MET A 77 11.88 -2.44 5.15
CA MET A 77 12.84 -1.41 4.77
C MET A 77 12.61 -0.12 5.58
N ILE A 78 12.82 -0.20 6.88
CA ILE A 78 12.64 0.93 7.81
C ILE A 78 14.01 1.45 8.20
N ASP A 79 14.27 2.74 7.97
CA ASP A 79 15.46 3.41 8.52
C ASP A 79 15.24 3.72 10.00
N LEU A 80 15.83 2.89 10.84
CA LEU A 80 15.78 3.07 12.29
C LEU A 80 16.77 4.12 12.80
N SER A 81 17.74 4.55 11.98
CA SER A 81 18.77 5.54 12.34
C SER A 81 18.29 6.96 12.16
N GLY A 82 17.45 7.23 11.17
CA GLY A 82 16.90 8.54 10.84
C GLY A 82 15.67 8.96 11.63
N GLY A 83 15.09 8.04 12.40
CA GLY A 83 13.80 8.26 13.08
C GLY A 83 12.60 8.29 12.12
N PRO A 84 11.38 8.49 12.63
CA PRO A 84 10.17 8.48 11.80
C PRO A 84 10.10 9.70 10.89
N CYS A 85 9.69 9.50 9.63
CA CYS A 85 9.45 10.59 8.69
C CYS A 85 8.28 11.47 9.15
N VAL A 86 8.59 12.66 9.68
CA VAL A 86 7.59 13.62 10.19
C VAL A 86 6.66 14.06 9.06
N ALA A 87 7.18 14.30 7.85
CA ALA A 87 6.38 14.72 6.69
C ALA A 87 5.27 13.71 6.37
N LYS A 88 5.57 12.40 6.33
CA LYS A 88 4.57 11.35 6.11
C LYS A 88 3.52 11.22 7.22
N ARG A 89 3.87 11.64 8.43
CA ARG A 89 2.90 11.68 9.54
C ARG A 89 1.93 12.85 9.43
N LEU A 90 2.37 13.96 8.82
CA LEU A 90 1.56 15.15 8.65
C LEU A 90 0.71 15.13 7.37
N SER A 91 1.25 14.60 6.27
CA SER A 91 0.59 14.61 4.96
C SER A 91 0.08 13.24 4.47
N GLY A 92 0.22 12.19 5.29
CA GLY A 92 -0.19 10.84 4.92
C GLY A 92 0.54 10.35 3.66
N CYS A 93 -0.22 9.74 2.72
CA CYS A 93 0.32 9.23 1.46
C CYS A 93 0.45 10.30 0.35
N GLY A 94 -0.02 11.53 0.58
CA GLY A 94 -0.03 12.61 -0.42
C GLY A 94 -1.14 12.52 -1.46
N SER A 95 -2.10 11.61 -1.29
CA SER A 95 -3.27 11.49 -2.17
C SER A 95 -4.01 12.82 -2.29
N GLY A 96 -4.38 13.21 -3.51
CA GLY A 96 -5.12 14.44 -3.77
C GLY A 96 -4.33 15.74 -3.57
N THR A 97 -3.10 15.67 -3.07
CA THR A 97 -2.25 16.85 -2.78
C THR A 97 -0.90 16.78 -3.51
N GLU A 98 -0.19 15.66 -3.41
CA GLU A 98 1.13 15.46 -4.04
C GLU A 98 1.03 14.70 -5.35
N TYR A 99 -0.07 13.95 -5.56
CA TYR A 99 -0.36 13.25 -6.81
C TYR A 99 -1.88 13.10 -7.01
N LEU A 100 -2.26 12.76 -8.24
CA LEU A 100 -3.64 12.55 -8.66
C LEU A 100 -3.74 11.26 -9.49
N ALA A 101 -4.94 10.67 -9.53
CA ALA A 101 -5.31 9.73 -10.57
C ALA A 101 -5.98 10.50 -11.71
N VAL A 102 -5.56 10.20 -12.94
CA VAL A 102 -6.15 10.77 -14.17
C VAL A 102 -6.77 9.63 -14.96
N THR A 103 -8.07 9.73 -15.26
CA THR A 103 -8.78 8.72 -16.04
C THR A 103 -8.45 8.86 -17.54
N PRO A 104 -8.75 7.84 -18.37
CA PRO A 104 -8.62 7.97 -19.82
C PRO A 104 -9.47 9.08 -20.45
N TRP A 105 -10.50 9.55 -19.74
CA TRP A 105 -11.37 10.67 -20.16
C TRP A 105 -10.88 12.02 -19.65
N GLY A 106 -9.77 12.03 -18.90
CA GLY A 106 -9.16 13.24 -18.38
C GLY A 106 -9.64 13.67 -17.00
N ASP A 107 -10.52 12.93 -16.35
CA ASP A 107 -11.03 13.27 -15.01
C ASP A 107 -9.98 13.08 -13.93
N PHE A 108 -9.97 13.97 -12.94
CA PHE A 108 -9.06 13.95 -11.79
C PHE A 108 -9.72 13.41 -10.54
N TYR A 109 -9.06 12.48 -9.89
CA TYR A 109 -9.43 11.93 -8.57
C TYR A 109 -8.24 11.97 -7.61
N PRO A 110 -8.45 11.98 -6.27
CA PRO A 110 -7.37 12.02 -5.30
C PRO A 110 -6.35 10.87 -5.47
N CYS A 111 -6.83 9.65 -5.71
CA CYS A 111 -6.02 8.51 -6.11
C CYS A 111 -6.86 7.48 -6.88
N HIS A 112 -6.23 6.40 -7.34
CA HIS A 112 -6.90 5.36 -8.12
C HIS A 112 -8.08 4.67 -7.38
N GLN A 113 -8.07 4.65 -6.05
CA GLN A 113 -9.14 4.04 -5.25
C GLN A 113 -10.45 4.84 -5.29
N PHE A 114 -10.39 6.13 -5.61
CA PHE A 114 -11.55 7.01 -5.70
C PHE A 114 -12.11 7.14 -7.12
N VAL A 115 -11.45 6.55 -8.12
CA VAL A 115 -11.89 6.62 -9.51
C VAL A 115 -13.30 6.05 -9.66
N GLY A 116 -14.19 6.84 -10.29
CA GLY A 116 -15.60 6.49 -10.48
C GLY A 116 -16.54 6.89 -9.32
N GLN A 117 -16.00 7.41 -8.23
CA GLN A 117 -16.81 7.97 -7.14
C GLN A 117 -17.02 9.47 -7.38
N GLU A 118 -18.21 9.85 -7.82
CA GLU A 118 -18.53 11.23 -8.22
C GLU A 118 -18.24 12.27 -7.12
N ALA A 119 -18.43 11.89 -5.85
CA ALA A 119 -18.14 12.76 -4.71
C ALA A 119 -16.68 13.22 -4.65
N PHE A 120 -15.74 12.43 -5.21
CA PHE A 120 -14.31 12.70 -5.23
C PHE A 120 -13.79 13.17 -6.60
N LEU A 121 -14.65 13.48 -7.54
CA LEU A 121 -14.26 14.08 -8.81
C LEU A 121 -13.75 15.52 -8.56
N MET A 122 -12.45 15.74 -8.82
CA MET A 122 -11.78 17.01 -8.50
C MET A 122 -11.77 18.02 -9.65
N GLY A 123 -12.00 17.57 -10.86
CA GLY A 123 -11.95 18.34 -12.09
C GLY A 123 -11.45 17.49 -13.25
N ASN A 124 -10.91 18.11 -14.30
CA ASN A 124 -10.39 17.41 -15.47
C ASN A 124 -9.20 18.13 -16.11
N VAL A 125 -8.63 17.53 -17.17
CA VAL A 125 -7.44 18.06 -17.85
C VAL A 125 -7.68 19.40 -18.53
N ASP A 126 -8.93 19.75 -18.89
CA ASP A 126 -9.27 20.98 -19.59
C ASP A 126 -9.49 22.14 -18.61
N GLU A 127 -10.12 21.87 -17.48
CA GLU A 127 -10.51 22.89 -16.49
C GLU A 127 -9.53 22.96 -15.31
N GLY A 128 -8.69 21.93 -15.15
CA GLY A 128 -7.83 21.78 -13.98
C GLY A 128 -8.60 21.30 -12.74
N ILE A 129 -8.03 21.52 -11.57
CA ILE A 129 -8.66 21.19 -10.29
C ILE A 129 -9.65 22.29 -9.91
N VAL A 130 -10.94 22.00 -10.00
CA VAL A 130 -12.03 22.93 -9.67
C VAL A 130 -12.53 22.71 -8.23
N ARG A 131 -12.47 21.47 -7.72
CA ARG A 131 -12.92 21.11 -6.36
C ARG A 131 -11.76 21.20 -5.34
N LYS A 132 -11.43 22.44 -4.95
CA LYS A 132 -10.39 22.71 -3.95
C LYS A 132 -10.77 22.23 -2.55
N ASP A 133 -12.06 22.14 -2.27
CA ASP A 133 -12.60 21.58 -1.04
C ASP A 133 -12.10 20.13 -0.81
N ILE A 134 -12.07 19.31 -1.86
CA ILE A 134 -11.53 17.95 -1.79
C ILE A 134 -10.02 17.98 -1.52
N VAL A 135 -9.26 18.86 -2.20
CA VAL A 135 -7.82 19.01 -1.94
C VAL A 135 -7.56 19.36 -0.48
N ASP A 136 -8.36 20.27 0.08
CA ASP A 136 -8.21 20.72 1.47
C ASP A 136 -8.56 19.63 2.48
N GLU A 137 -9.54 18.76 2.16
CA GLU A 137 -9.89 17.58 2.97
C GLU A 137 -8.75 16.56 3.05
N PHE A 138 -7.94 16.43 1.98
CA PHE A 138 -6.80 15.51 1.91
C PHE A 138 -5.48 16.11 2.44
N LYS A 139 -5.47 17.34 2.90
CA LYS A 139 -4.27 18.03 3.46
C LYS A 139 -4.00 17.75 4.96
N CYS A 140 -4.71 16.86 5.59
CA CYS A 140 -4.68 16.65 7.05
C CYS A 140 -3.29 16.49 7.63
#